data_1788cbfb089ecd5505d29df3d7097199
#
_entry.id   1788cbfb089ecd5505d29df3d7097199
#
_cell.length_a   1.000
_cell.length_b   1.000
_cell.length_c   1.000
_cell.angle_alpha   90.00
_cell.angle_beta   90.00
_cell.angle_gamma   90.00
#
_symmetry.space_group_name_H-M   'P 1'
#
loop_
_entity.id
_entity.type
_entity.pdbx_description
1 polymer ?
#
loop_
_entity_poly.entity_id
_entity_poly.type
_entity_poly.pdbx_seq_one_letter_code
_entity_poly.pdbx_strand_id
1 'polypeptide(L)'
;MINKLSRLLDEAGISLTDHQKNQLVAYVGMLDKWNKAYNLTSVRDPDEMLVRHILDSIVVAPYLKGTRFIDVGTGPGLPGIPLAIVRPESHFTLLDSLGKRVRFLRQVQHELKLDNITPVQSRVETFQAEPPFDGVISRAFASLNDMVSWCHHLPAQDGHFYALKGLAQEDEMANLPEGFAISDVFELHVPQLDGERHLVVIQPKMI
;
A
#
# COMPACT_ATOMS: atom_id res chain seq x y z
N MET A 1 -0.64 -20.15 11.39
CA MET A 1 -0.77 -18.83 10.74
C MET A 1 -1.92 -18.77 9.74
N ILE A 2 -2.04 -19.76 8.86
CA ILE A 2 -3.11 -19.76 7.84
C ILE A 2 -4.52 -19.76 8.45
N ASN A 3 -4.73 -20.44 9.55
CA ASN A 3 -6.03 -20.48 10.23
C ASN A 3 -6.40 -19.12 10.82
N LYS A 4 -5.43 -18.41 11.40
CA LYS A 4 -5.64 -17.05 11.92
C LYS A 4 -5.97 -16.09 10.76
N LEU A 5 -5.24 -16.17 9.66
CA LEU A 5 -5.54 -15.35 8.48
C LEU A 5 -6.96 -15.60 7.97
N SER A 6 -7.38 -16.86 7.87
CA SER A 6 -8.72 -17.20 7.41
C SER A 6 -9.81 -16.62 8.32
N ARG A 7 -9.62 -16.67 9.65
CA ARG A 7 -10.57 -16.05 10.59
C ARG A 7 -10.64 -14.54 10.44
N LEU A 8 -9.48 -13.88 10.29
CA LEU A 8 -9.43 -12.43 10.09
C LEU A 8 -10.12 -12.01 8.79
N LEU A 9 -9.92 -12.76 7.72
CA LEU A 9 -10.59 -12.52 6.44
C LEU A 9 -12.11 -12.66 6.56
N ASP A 10 -12.58 -13.69 7.27
CA ASP A 10 -14.01 -13.89 7.53
C ASP A 10 -14.59 -12.71 8.32
N GLU A 11 -13.91 -12.25 9.37
CA GLU A 11 -14.33 -11.08 10.15
C GLU A 11 -14.39 -9.81 9.31
N ALA A 12 -13.46 -9.66 8.35
CA ALA A 12 -13.41 -8.51 7.45
C ALA A 12 -14.36 -8.62 6.25
N GLY A 13 -14.99 -9.77 6.05
CA GLY A 13 -15.84 -10.01 4.89
C GLY A 13 -15.08 -10.12 3.57
N ILE A 14 -13.82 -10.55 3.63
CA ILE A 14 -12.94 -10.67 2.46
C ILE A 14 -12.79 -12.13 2.06
N SER A 15 -13.09 -12.45 0.80
CA SER A 15 -12.93 -13.79 0.24
C SER A 15 -11.69 -13.84 -0.64
N LEU A 16 -10.78 -14.78 -0.32
CA LEU A 16 -9.55 -15.02 -1.09
C LEU A 16 -9.45 -16.49 -1.45
N THR A 17 -8.72 -16.77 -2.53
CA THR A 17 -8.38 -18.15 -2.90
C THR A 17 -7.34 -18.72 -1.92
N ASP A 18 -7.23 -20.04 -1.86
CA ASP A 18 -6.18 -20.68 -1.06
C ASP A 18 -4.78 -20.26 -1.52
N HIS A 19 -4.60 -20.11 -2.82
CA HIS A 19 -3.34 -19.63 -3.38
C HIS A 19 -2.97 -18.23 -2.86
N GLN A 20 -3.91 -17.30 -2.85
CA GLN A 20 -3.70 -15.94 -2.33
C GLN A 20 -3.39 -15.97 -0.82
N LYS A 21 -4.13 -16.77 -0.05
CA LYS A 21 -3.85 -16.92 1.39
C LYS A 21 -2.45 -17.46 1.64
N ASN A 22 -2.04 -18.46 0.88
CA ASN A 22 -0.71 -19.06 0.99
C ASN A 22 0.40 -18.05 0.62
N GLN A 23 0.17 -17.23 -0.41
CA GLN A 23 1.12 -16.18 -0.78
C GLN A 23 1.25 -15.13 0.34
N LEU A 24 0.15 -14.72 0.94
CA LEU A 24 0.18 -13.75 2.06
C LEU A 24 0.93 -14.31 3.27
N VAL A 25 0.68 -15.56 3.63
CA VAL A 25 1.40 -16.22 4.73
C VAL A 25 2.88 -16.36 4.41
N ALA A 26 3.22 -16.75 3.18
CA ALA A 26 4.61 -16.85 2.75
C ALA A 26 5.32 -15.50 2.79
N TYR A 27 4.64 -14.43 2.40
CA TYR A 27 5.19 -13.06 2.49
C TYR A 27 5.49 -12.68 3.95
N VAL A 28 4.56 -12.95 4.88
CA VAL A 28 4.79 -12.71 6.31
C VAL A 28 5.99 -13.49 6.81
N GLY A 29 6.13 -14.75 6.41
CA GLY A 29 7.29 -15.57 6.79
C GLY A 29 8.62 -14.99 6.29
N MET A 30 8.63 -14.52 5.05
CA MET A 30 9.82 -13.84 4.49
C MET A 30 10.12 -12.54 5.23
N LEU A 31 9.09 -11.74 5.50
CA LEU A 31 9.23 -10.48 6.22
C LEU A 31 9.78 -10.72 7.64
N ASP A 32 9.27 -11.69 8.36
CA ASP A 32 9.76 -12.07 9.67
C ASP A 32 11.24 -12.48 9.63
N LYS A 33 11.60 -13.32 8.67
CA LYS A 33 12.98 -13.79 8.51
C LYS A 33 13.95 -12.65 8.19
N TRP A 34 13.63 -11.83 7.22
CA TRP A 34 14.49 -10.72 6.79
C TRP A 34 14.53 -9.58 7.80
N ASN A 35 13.44 -9.37 8.54
CA ASN A 35 13.35 -8.32 9.54
C ASN A 35 14.41 -8.48 10.66
N LYS A 36 14.75 -9.71 11.00
CA LYS A 36 15.75 -10.01 12.01
C LYS A 36 17.13 -9.44 11.65
N ALA A 37 17.47 -9.44 10.37
CA ALA A 37 18.75 -8.96 9.86
C ALA A 37 18.73 -7.50 9.40
N TYR A 38 17.60 -7.01 8.87
CA TYR A 38 17.54 -5.75 8.14
C TYR A 38 16.60 -4.70 8.72
N ASN A 39 15.88 -4.98 9.79
CA ASN A 39 14.94 -4.04 10.44
C ASN A 39 13.98 -3.40 9.43
N LEU A 40 13.23 -4.24 8.73
CA LEU A 40 12.29 -3.79 7.70
C LEU A 40 11.00 -3.22 8.28
N THR A 41 10.61 -3.67 9.46
CA THR A 41 9.41 -3.20 10.18
C THR A 41 9.64 -3.22 11.68
N SER A 42 8.93 -2.34 12.40
CA SER A 42 8.93 -2.33 13.87
C SER A 42 8.08 -3.45 14.47
N VAL A 43 7.17 -4.03 13.69
CA VAL A 43 6.33 -5.15 14.11
C VAL A 43 7.18 -6.43 14.07
N ARG A 44 7.34 -7.07 15.22
CA ARG A 44 8.23 -8.24 15.36
C ARG A 44 7.51 -9.57 15.37
N ASP A 45 6.25 -9.59 15.81
CA ASP A 45 5.46 -10.81 15.89
C ASP A 45 4.77 -11.09 14.56
N PRO A 46 5.02 -12.25 13.91
CA PRO A 46 4.34 -12.61 12.66
C PRO A 46 2.81 -12.61 12.78
N ASP A 47 2.26 -12.99 13.93
CA ASP A 47 0.82 -12.95 14.15
C ASP A 47 0.27 -11.52 14.14
N GLU A 48 1.02 -10.56 14.70
CA GLU A 48 0.65 -9.14 14.61
C GLU A 48 0.77 -8.61 13.20
N MET A 49 1.69 -9.13 12.39
CA MET A 49 1.85 -8.73 10.99
C MET A 49 0.61 -9.05 10.18
N LEU A 50 -0.13 -10.10 10.50
CA LEU A 50 -1.39 -10.43 9.81
C LEU A 50 -2.42 -9.30 9.96
N VAL A 51 -2.50 -8.68 11.12
CA VAL A 51 -3.44 -7.58 11.37
C VAL A 51 -2.86 -6.25 10.89
N ARG A 52 -1.66 -5.89 11.38
CA ARG A 52 -1.09 -4.55 11.20
C ARG A 52 -0.48 -4.32 9.83
N HIS A 53 -0.16 -5.39 9.10
CA HIS A 53 0.43 -5.31 7.76
C HIS A 53 -0.49 -5.87 6.69
N ILE A 54 -1.00 -7.09 6.86
CA ILE A 54 -1.79 -7.75 5.81
C ILE A 54 -3.20 -7.17 5.75
N LEU A 55 -3.97 -7.28 6.81
CA LEU A 55 -5.35 -6.79 6.82
C LEU A 55 -5.41 -5.29 6.61
N ASP A 56 -4.55 -4.54 7.30
CA ASP A 56 -4.46 -3.08 7.16
C ASP A 56 -4.17 -2.63 5.72
N SER A 57 -3.53 -3.47 4.94
CA SER A 57 -3.25 -3.21 3.52
C SER A 57 -4.41 -3.61 2.61
N ILE A 58 -4.92 -4.83 2.74
CA ILE A 58 -5.88 -5.38 1.76
C ILE A 58 -7.30 -4.81 1.88
N VAL A 59 -7.66 -4.24 3.03
CA VAL A 59 -8.97 -3.56 3.18
C VAL A 59 -9.13 -2.37 2.24
N VAL A 60 -8.04 -1.84 1.71
CA VAL A 60 -8.03 -0.74 0.75
C VAL A 60 -8.39 -1.19 -0.68
N ALA A 61 -8.19 -2.47 -1.00
CA ALA A 61 -8.31 -2.98 -2.36
C ALA A 61 -9.62 -2.63 -3.07
N PRO A 62 -10.82 -2.71 -2.44
CA PRO A 62 -12.07 -2.42 -3.12
C PRO A 62 -12.23 -0.96 -3.55
N TYR A 63 -11.47 -0.05 -2.96
CA TYR A 63 -11.58 1.38 -3.22
C TYR A 63 -10.67 1.87 -4.34
N LEU A 64 -9.73 1.04 -4.79
CA LEU A 64 -8.79 1.42 -5.84
C LEU A 64 -9.44 1.35 -7.22
N LYS A 65 -9.40 2.44 -7.96
CA LYS A 65 -9.94 2.55 -9.32
C LYS A 65 -8.81 2.46 -10.32
N GLY A 66 -8.99 1.65 -11.35
CA GLY A 66 -7.98 1.45 -12.39
C GLY A 66 -7.19 0.16 -12.21
N THR A 67 -6.08 0.05 -12.91
CA THR A 67 -5.26 -1.17 -12.95
C THR A 67 -3.78 -0.93 -12.80
N ARG A 68 -3.32 0.32 -12.84
CA ARG A 68 -1.92 0.67 -12.80
C ARG A 68 -1.63 1.59 -11.62
N PHE A 69 -0.91 1.08 -10.62
CA PHE A 69 -0.68 1.77 -9.36
C PHE A 69 0.81 1.87 -9.04
N ILE A 70 1.17 2.89 -8.26
CA ILE A 70 2.49 3.02 -7.64
C ILE A 70 2.33 3.18 -6.14
N ASP A 71 3.11 2.42 -5.38
CA ASP A 71 3.22 2.53 -3.93
C ASP A 71 4.52 3.27 -3.59
N VAL A 72 4.39 4.52 -3.16
CA VAL A 72 5.52 5.42 -2.91
C VAL A 72 6.00 5.29 -1.47
N GLY A 73 7.29 5.02 -1.30
CA GLY A 73 7.84 4.76 0.02
C GLY A 73 7.34 3.43 0.57
N THR A 74 7.31 2.43 -0.27
CA THR A 74 6.68 1.13 0.02
C THR A 74 7.33 0.37 1.18
N GLY A 75 8.57 0.70 1.53
CA GLY A 75 9.29 -0.02 2.58
C GLY A 75 9.47 -1.49 2.24
N PRO A 76 9.01 -2.40 3.13
CA PRO A 76 9.08 -3.84 2.85
C PRO A 76 7.96 -4.32 1.91
N GLY A 77 7.26 -3.42 1.23
CA GLY A 77 6.20 -3.74 0.28
C GLY A 77 4.79 -3.53 0.81
N LEU A 78 4.60 -2.55 1.68
CA LEU A 78 3.30 -2.29 2.32
C LEU A 78 2.76 -0.91 1.92
N PRO A 79 1.55 -0.82 1.41
CA PRO A 79 0.58 -1.89 1.19
C PRO A 79 0.73 -2.64 -0.15
N GLY A 80 1.71 -2.32 -0.96
CA GLY A 80 1.80 -2.75 -2.36
C GLY A 80 1.84 -4.26 -2.59
N ILE A 81 2.62 -5.04 -1.82
CA ILE A 81 2.70 -6.49 -2.02
C ILE A 81 1.38 -7.18 -1.64
N PRO A 82 0.79 -6.95 -0.46
CA PRO A 82 -0.53 -7.52 -0.18
C PRO A 82 -1.58 -7.15 -1.22
N LEU A 83 -1.59 -5.90 -1.68
CA LEU A 83 -2.52 -5.46 -2.72
C LEU A 83 -2.29 -6.19 -4.05
N ALA A 84 -1.05 -6.38 -4.44
CA ALA A 84 -0.73 -7.12 -5.66
C ALA A 84 -1.20 -8.58 -5.59
N ILE A 85 -1.09 -9.21 -4.43
CA ILE A 85 -1.56 -10.58 -4.22
C ILE A 85 -3.08 -10.67 -4.36
N VAL A 86 -3.83 -9.74 -3.79
CA VAL A 86 -5.30 -9.79 -3.81
C VAL A 86 -5.92 -9.18 -5.08
N ARG A 87 -5.11 -8.45 -5.87
CA ARG A 87 -5.54 -7.88 -7.16
C ARG A 87 -4.60 -8.31 -8.28
N PRO A 88 -4.65 -9.59 -8.67
CA PRO A 88 -3.70 -10.11 -9.67
C PRO A 88 -3.87 -9.50 -11.06
N GLU A 89 -5.01 -8.87 -11.35
CA GLU A 89 -5.30 -8.17 -12.61
C GLU A 89 -4.71 -6.75 -12.66
N SER A 90 -4.23 -6.24 -11.53
CA SER A 90 -3.62 -4.90 -11.44
C SER A 90 -2.12 -4.98 -11.33
N HIS A 91 -1.42 -3.94 -11.76
CA HIS A 91 0.03 -3.82 -11.67
C HIS A 91 0.44 -2.78 -10.63
N PHE A 92 1.43 -3.12 -9.81
CA PHE A 92 1.94 -2.26 -8.74
C PHE A 92 3.43 -2.01 -8.92
N THR A 93 3.81 -0.75 -9.13
CA THR A 93 5.19 -0.31 -9.04
C THR A 93 5.49 -0.02 -7.57
N LEU A 94 6.55 -0.62 -7.04
CA LEU A 94 6.91 -0.52 -5.63
C LEU A 94 8.18 0.32 -5.54
N LEU A 95 8.03 1.58 -5.10
CA LEU A 95 9.10 2.57 -5.10
C LEU A 95 9.65 2.77 -3.70
N ASP A 96 10.97 2.67 -3.56
CA ASP A 96 11.67 3.04 -2.33
C ASP A 96 13.08 3.53 -2.66
N SER A 97 13.61 4.43 -1.87
CA SER A 97 14.96 4.96 -2.07
C SER A 97 16.06 4.09 -1.47
N LEU A 98 15.72 3.17 -0.55
CA LEU A 98 16.69 2.34 0.15
C LEU A 98 16.91 1.01 -0.55
N GLY A 99 18.16 0.74 -0.95
CA GLY A 99 18.53 -0.47 -1.68
C GLY A 99 18.23 -1.77 -0.94
N LYS A 100 18.37 -1.81 0.38
CA LYS A 100 18.08 -3.00 1.18
C LYS A 100 16.61 -3.40 1.11
N ARG A 101 15.70 -2.42 1.05
CA ARG A 101 14.25 -2.66 0.91
C ARG A 101 13.93 -3.20 -0.47
N VAL A 102 14.50 -2.59 -1.50
CA VAL A 102 14.28 -3.03 -2.88
C VAL A 102 14.82 -4.44 -3.12
N ARG A 103 15.95 -4.80 -2.52
CA ARG A 103 16.45 -6.18 -2.58
C ARG A 103 15.47 -7.17 -1.96
N PHE A 104 14.86 -6.83 -0.83
CA PHE A 104 13.83 -7.65 -0.23
C PHE A 104 12.62 -7.81 -1.17
N LEU A 105 12.16 -6.71 -1.77
CA LEU A 105 11.02 -6.75 -2.71
C LEU A 105 11.30 -7.66 -3.90
N ARG A 106 12.51 -7.61 -4.44
CA ARG A 106 12.92 -8.51 -5.55
C ARG A 106 12.96 -9.96 -5.12
N GLN A 107 13.39 -10.24 -3.89
CA GLN A 107 13.38 -11.60 -3.35
C GLN A 107 11.94 -12.11 -3.19
N VAL A 108 11.04 -11.29 -2.68
CA VAL A 108 9.62 -11.63 -2.58
C VAL A 108 9.02 -11.91 -3.96
N GLN A 109 9.31 -11.05 -4.93
CA GLN A 109 8.86 -11.23 -6.31
C GLN A 109 9.28 -12.58 -6.87
N HIS A 110 10.54 -12.93 -6.67
CA HIS A 110 11.10 -14.18 -7.16
C HIS A 110 10.48 -15.40 -6.47
N GLU A 111 10.44 -15.41 -5.14
CA GLU A 111 9.94 -16.57 -4.38
C GLU A 111 8.44 -16.79 -4.52
N LEU A 112 7.65 -15.71 -4.53
CA LEU A 112 6.19 -15.80 -4.65
C LEU A 112 5.72 -15.76 -6.10
N LYS A 113 6.64 -15.59 -7.06
CA LYS A 113 6.33 -15.53 -8.49
C LYS A 113 5.27 -14.48 -8.81
N LEU A 114 5.47 -13.26 -8.27
CA LEU A 114 4.56 -12.14 -8.51
C LEU A 114 4.96 -11.44 -9.81
N ASP A 115 4.16 -11.61 -10.84
CA ASP A 115 4.39 -11.01 -12.16
C ASP A 115 3.79 -9.62 -12.32
N ASN A 116 3.02 -9.18 -11.33
CA ASN A 116 2.31 -7.91 -11.34
C ASN A 116 2.91 -6.84 -10.41
N ILE A 117 4.18 -6.98 -10.04
CA ILE A 117 4.93 -5.94 -9.32
C ILE A 117 6.20 -5.57 -10.05
N THR A 118 6.62 -4.32 -9.89
CA THR A 118 7.91 -3.81 -10.38
C THR A 118 8.61 -3.04 -9.27
N PRO A 119 9.54 -3.67 -8.53
CA PRO A 119 10.34 -2.95 -7.53
C PRO A 119 11.30 -1.96 -8.20
N VAL A 120 11.35 -0.74 -7.69
CA VAL A 120 12.23 0.32 -8.22
C VAL A 120 12.92 1.03 -7.08
N GLN A 121 14.26 1.14 -7.18
CA GLN A 121 15.05 1.97 -6.28
C GLN A 121 15.18 3.36 -6.90
N SER A 122 14.47 4.32 -6.34
CA SER A 122 14.52 5.70 -6.80
C SER A 122 13.93 6.63 -5.74
N ARG A 123 14.35 7.89 -5.79
CA ARG A 123 13.63 8.97 -5.12
C ARG A 123 12.39 9.31 -5.95
N VAL A 124 11.30 9.66 -5.27
CA VAL A 124 10.03 9.96 -5.95
C VAL A 124 10.14 11.17 -6.87
N GLU A 125 10.94 12.18 -6.48
CA GLU A 125 11.08 13.43 -7.22
C GLU A 125 11.67 13.22 -8.62
N THR A 126 12.51 12.20 -8.77
CA THR A 126 13.22 11.93 -10.03
C THR A 126 12.61 10.78 -10.83
N PHE A 127 11.60 10.10 -10.28
CA PHE A 127 10.97 8.97 -10.96
C PHE A 127 10.02 9.45 -12.06
N GLN A 128 10.20 8.93 -13.27
CA GLN A 128 9.38 9.25 -14.43
C GLN A 128 8.27 8.22 -14.60
N ALA A 129 7.03 8.69 -14.62
CA ALA A 129 5.84 7.83 -14.78
C ALA A 129 5.48 7.74 -16.27
N GLU A 130 5.87 6.65 -16.93
CA GLU A 130 5.53 6.38 -18.33
C GLU A 130 5.03 4.94 -18.51
N PRO A 131 3.74 4.74 -18.80
CA PRO A 131 2.64 5.72 -18.74
C PRO A 131 2.34 6.17 -17.32
N PRO A 132 1.56 7.25 -17.14
CA PRO A 132 1.11 7.72 -15.81
C PRO A 132 0.27 6.67 -15.10
N PHE A 133 0.17 6.78 -13.78
CA PHE A 133 -0.54 5.83 -12.93
C PHE A 133 -2.01 6.20 -12.76
N ASP A 134 -2.86 5.18 -12.65
CA ASP A 134 -4.27 5.36 -12.25
C ASP A 134 -4.38 5.77 -10.78
N GLY A 135 -3.48 5.27 -9.96
CA GLY A 135 -3.44 5.60 -8.54
C GLY A 135 -2.04 5.64 -7.97
N VAL A 136 -1.84 6.62 -7.08
CA VAL A 136 -0.64 6.79 -6.27
C VAL A 136 -1.03 6.47 -4.83
N ILE A 137 -0.44 5.43 -4.28
CA ILE A 137 -0.76 4.91 -2.95
C ILE A 137 0.42 5.18 -2.03
N SER A 138 0.16 5.61 -0.80
CA SER A 138 1.23 5.70 0.20
C SER A 138 0.67 5.76 1.62
N ARG A 139 1.45 5.23 2.54
CA ARG A 139 1.30 5.46 3.98
C ARG A 139 2.55 6.11 4.60
N ALA A 140 3.51 6.50 3.74
CA ALA A 140 4.83 6.96 4.18
C ALA A 140 4.91 8.46 4.49
N PHE A 141 3.95 9.27 4.01
CA PHE A 141 4.02 10.71 4.16
C PHE A 141 3.41 11.20 5.47
N ALA A 142 4.05 12.19 6.08
CA ALA A 142 3.58 12.80 7.32
C ALA A 142 2.28 13.59 7.11
N SER A 143 2.08 14.17 5.92
CA SER A 143 0.88 14.96 5.61
C SER A 143 0.39 14.71 4.20
N LEU A 144 -0.90 14.99 3.97
CA LEU A 144 -1.49 14.94 2.63
C LEU A 144 -0.85 15.97 1.70
N ASN A 145 -0.51 17.15 2.21
CA ASN A 145 0.17 18.18 1.45
C ASN A 145 1.52 17.67 0.92
N ASP A 146 2.32 17.03 1.77
CA ASP A 146 3.61 16.46 1.36
C ASP A 146 3.43 15.39 0.30
N MET A 147 2.48 14.48 0.49
CA MET A 147 2.21 13.43 -0.48
C MET A 147 1.91 14.00 -1.86
N VAL A 148 0.99 14.94 -1.94
CA VAL A 148 0.59 15.54 -3.22
C VAL A 148 1.74 16.38 -3.81
N SER A 149 2.42 17.15 -2.99
CA SER A 149 3.55 18.01 -3.43
C SER A 149 4.68 17.16 -4.04
N TRP A 150 5.02 16.04 -3.43
CA TRP A 150 6.11 15.18 -3.90
C TRP A 150 5.68 14.27 -5.06
N CYS A 151 4.40 13.92 -5.16
CA CYS A 151 3.91 12.88 -6.09
C CYS A 151 3.03 13.43 -7.22
N HIS A 152 2.89 14.74 -7.34
CA HIS A 152 1.94 15.36 -8.29
C HIS A 152 2.18 14.98 -9.76
N HIS A 153 3.39 14.59 -10.11
CA HIS A 153 3.79 14.21 -11.48
C HIS A 153 3.48 12.74 -11.82
N LEU A 154 3.02 11.95 -10.88
CA LEU A 154 2.86 10.50 -11.05
C LEU A 154 1.49 10.09 -11.61
N PRO A 155 0.35 10.64 -11.14
CA PRO A 155 -0.94 10.16 -11.61
C PRO A 155 -1.29 10.67 -13.01
N ALA A 156 -2.09 9.86 -13.72
CA ALA A 156 -2.77 10.29 -14.93
C ALA A 156 -3.75 11.43 -14.62
N GLN A 157 -4.24 12.12 -15.66
CA GLN A 157 -5.16 13.25 -15.50
C GLN A 157 -6.42 12.89 -14.71
N ASP A 158 -6.93 11.67 -14.90
CA ASP A 158 -8.08 11.12 -14.18
C ASP A 158 -7.66 10.20 -13.01
N GLY A 159 -6.40 10.21 -12.64
CA GLY A 159 -5.85 9.41 -11.55
C GLY A 159 -6.14 9.99 -10.18
N HIS A 160 -5.86 9.19 -9.16
CA HIS A 160 -6.13 9.55 -7.77
C HIS A 160 -4.92 9.30 -6.89
N PHE A 161 -4.86 10.04 -5.78
CA PHE A 161 -3.99 9.72 -4.66
C PHE A 161 -4.79 8.98 -3.60
N TYR A 162 -4.20 7.94 -3.05
CA TYR A 162 -4.79 7.11 -1.99
C TYR A 162 -3.87 7.15 -0.78
N ALA A 163 -4.24 7.96 0.21
CA ALA A 163 -3.46 8.11 1.44
C ALA A 163 -4.04 7.25 2.55
N LEU A 164 -3.24 6.32 3.07
CA LEU A 164 -3.62 5.47 4.20
C LEU A 164 -3.26 6.21 5.49
N LYS A 165 -4.28 6.55 6.27
CA LYS A 165 -4.16 7.34 7.49
C LYS A 165 -4.82 6.65 8.68
N GLY A 166 -4.30 6.94 9.88
CA GLY A 166 -4.99 6.59 11.11
C GLY A 166 -6.22 7.47 11.29
N LEU A 167 -6.00 8.72 11.70
CA LEU A 167 -7.07 9.71 11.82
C LEU A 167 -7.14 10.57 10.56
N ALA A 168 -8.37 10.90 10.14
CA ALA A 168 -8.61 11.87 9.09
C ALA A 168 -8.84 13.24 9.74
N GLN A 169 -7.77 14.01 9.92
CA GLN A 169 -7.83 15.31 10.59
C GLN A 169 -8.29 16.40 9.64
N GLU A 170 -9.24 17.22 10.06
CA GLU A 170 -9.80 18.30 9.25
C GLU A 170 -8.75 19.30 8.79
N ASP A 171 -7.83 19.70 9.68
CA ASP A 171 -6.76 20.65 9.36
C ASP A 171 -5.86 20.11 8.25
N GLU A 172 -5.50 18.85 8.31
CA GLU A 172 -4.70 18.19 7.30
C GLU A 172 -5.43 18.12 5.96
N MET A 173 -6.73 17.76 5.98
CA MET A 173 -7.56 17.68 4.78
C MET A 173 -7.80 19.05 4.15
N ALA A 174 -7.84 20.11 4.92
CA ALA A 174 -8.01 21.48 4.43
C ALA A 174 -6.73 22.05 3.82
N ASN A 175 -5.56 21.49 4.14
CA ASN A 175 -4.26 22.02 3.72
C ASN A 175 -3.67 21.21 2.57
N LEU A 176 -4.33 21.27 1.40
CA LEU A 176 -3.82 20.66 0.18
C LEU A 176 -3.18 21.68 -0.73
N PRO A 177 -2.24 21.27 -1.59
CA PRO A 177 -1.73 22.16 -2.65
C PRO A 177 -2.87 22.63 -3.56
N GLU A 178 -2.71 23.82 -4.10
CA GLU A 178 -3.64 24.37 -5.07
C GLU A 178 -3.79 23.43 -6.26
N GLY A 179 -5.02 23.28 -6.75
CA GLY A 179 -5.32 22.38 -7.87
C GLY A 179 -5.72 20.97 -7.47
N PHE A 180 -5.78 20.66 -6.18
CA PHE A 180 -6.16 19.33 -5.68
C PHE A 180 -7.28 19.41 -4.67
N ALA A 181 -8.12 18.39 -4.63
CA ALA A 181 -9.25 18.32 -3.71
C ALA A 181 -9.44 16.89 -3.21
N ILE A 182 -9.98 16.77 -2.00
CA ILE A 182 -10.41 15.48 -1.48
C ILE A 182 -11.71 15.09 -2.18
N SER A 183 -11.72 13.89 -2.76
CA SER A 183 -12.93 13.33 -3.38
C SER A 183 -13.71 12.45 -2.42
N ASP A 184 -13.02 11.71 -1.57
CA ASP A 184 -13.64 10.77 -0.64
C ASP A 184 -12.76 10.58 0.60
N VAL A 185 -13.41 10.25 1.71
CA VAL A 185 -12.77 9.77 2.93
C VAL A 185 -13.53 8.52 3.37
N PHE A 186 -12.85 7.38 3.37
CA PHE A 186 -13.45 6.11 3.77
C PHE A 186 -12.91 5.69 5.13
N GLU A 187 -13.80 5.40 6.07
CA GLU A 187 -13.43 4.73 7.30
C GLU A 187 -13.23 3.26 7.01
N LEU A 188 -12.07 2.72 7.40
CA LEU A 188 -11.71 1.33 7.17
C LEU A 188 -11.85 0.54 8.46
N HIS A 189 -12.44 -0.65 8.36
CA HIS A 189 -12.51 -1.58 9.48
C HIS A 189 -11.46 -2.67 9.30
N VAL A 190 -10.50 -2.70 10.24
CA VAL A 190 -9.47 -3.74 10.29
C VAL A 190 -9.71 -4.57 11.54
N PRO A 191 -10.10 -5.86 11.42
CA PRO A 191 -10.35 -6.71 12.58
C PRO A 191 -9.14 -6.76 13.51
N GLN A 192 -9.39 -6.65 14.81
CA GLN A 192 -8.39 -6.72 15.88
C GLN A 192 -7.34 -5.60 15.89
N LEU A 193 -7.48 -4.59 15.04
CA LEU A 193 -6.61 -3.43 15.07
C LEU A 193 -7.21 -2.36 16.01
N ASP A 194 -6.41 -1.92 16.98
CA ASP A 194 -6.76 -0.79 17.82
C ASP A 194 -6.52 0.51 17.08
N GLY A 195 -7.46 1.45 17.22
CA GLY A 195 -7.36 2.76 16.58
C GLY A 195 -8.14 2.86 15.27
N GLU A 196 -8.28 4.09 14.81
CA GLU A 196 -9.00 4.39 13.58
C GLU A 196 -8.11 4.20 12.36
N ARG A 197 -8.73 3.83 11.24
CA ARG A 197 -8.09 3.75 9.93
C ARG A 197 -8.98 4.42 8.90
N HIS A 198 -8.35 5.24 8.07
CA HIS A 198 -9.04 5.95 6.98
C HIS A 198 -8.25 5.86 5.70
N LEU A 199 -8.98 5.84 4.60
CA LEU A 199 -8.43 6.04 3.25
C LEU A 199 -8.90 7.40 2.77
N VAL A 200 -7.97 8.32 2.55
CA VAL A 200 -8.25 9.63 1.99
C VAL A 200 -7.94 9.60 0.51
N VAL A 201 -8.93 9.87 -0.32
CA VAL A 201 -8.79 9.89 -1.79
C VAL A 201 -8.73 11.34 -2.26
N ILE A 202 -7.68 11.67 -3.01
CA ILE A 202 -7.42 13.03 -3.51
C ILE A 202 -7.36 12.97 -5.03
N GLN A 203 -7.90 13.98 -5.67
CA GLN A 203 -7.88 14.10 -7.12
C GLN A 203 -7.52 15.53 -7.54
N PRO A 204 -7.03 15.71 -8.77
CA PRO A 204 -6.92 17.05 -9.36
C PRO A 204 -8.29 17.69 -9.44
N LYS A 205 -8.37 18.99 -9.16
CA LYS A 205 -9.60 19.75 -9.37
C LYS A 205 -9.88 19.82 -10.87
N MET A 206 -11.12 19.56 -11.24
CA MET A 206 -11.57 19.77 -12.60
C MET A 206 -11.67 21.27 -12.88
N ILE A 207 -11.11 21.69 -14.02
CA ILE A 207 -11.17 23.07 -14.49
C ILE A 207 -12.52 23.31 -15.17
#